data_477d49940bbfe18da30a5e1ee9651277
#
_entry.id   477d49940bbfe18da30a5e1ee9651277
#
_cell.length_a   1.000
_cell.length_b   1.000
_cell.length_c   1.000
_cell.angle_alpha   90.00
_cell.angle_beta   90.00
_cell.angle_gamma   90.00
#
_symmetry.space_group_name_H-M   'P 1'
#
loop_
_entity.id
_entity.type
_entity.pdbx_description
1 polymer ?
#
loop_
_entity_poly.entity_id
_entity_poly.type
_entity_poly.pdbx_seq_one_letter_code
_entity_poly.pdbx_strand_id
1 'polypeptide(L)'
;MADENKKQEYVWPVELRENKITERTDDYTASVKTFSDTKSLEYIAKEIVRERTEYREDTILSIMKLVEEKIRHVLYSGYPVMTENVRFSPTITGSFDSHGELLDDKSMKCGVNVTVNQIVKDGLAGVKLYIASQQAGREDEDDFRRIIHS
;
A
#
# COMPACT_ATOMS: atom_id res chain seq x y z
N MET A 1 -30.00 9.84 20.33
CA MET A 1 -28.56 9.53 20.30
C MET A 1 -28.16 9.25 18.87
N ALA A 2 -27.65 10.26 18.23
CA ALA A 2 -27.17 10.09 16.87
C ALA A 2 -25.73 9.55 16.95
N ASP A 3 -25.58 8.27 16.71
CA ASP A 3 -24.31 7.77 16.18
C ASP A 3 -24.14 8.41 14.81
N GLU A 4 -23.64 9.61 14.82
CA GLU A 4 -23.05 10.17 13.64
C GLU A 4 -21.84 9.29 13.32
N ASN A 5 -22.09 8.24 12.57
CA ASN A 5 -21.11 7.50 11.83
C ASN A 5 -20.49 8.52 10.83
N LYS A 6 -19.65 9.41 11.37
CA LYS A 6 -18.87 10.35 10.59
C LYS A 6 -17.97 9.48 9.71
N LYS A 7 -18.47 9.21 8.51
CA LYS A 7 -17.74 8.46 7.50
C LYS A 7 -16.42 9.19 7.31
N GLN A 8 -15.34 8.58 7.77
CA GLN A 8 -14.02 9.18 7.69
C GLN A 8 -13.70 9.48 6.22
N GLU A 9 -13.51 10.75 5.91
CA GLU A 9 -13.12 11.16 4.57
C GLU A 9 -11.60 11.06 4.44
N TYR A 10 -11.17 10.40 3.38
CA TYR A 10 -9.76 10.30 3.01
C TYR A 10 -9.46 11.20 1.83
N VAL A 11 -8.35 11.91 1.90
CA VAL A 11 -7.91 12.85 0.87
C VAL A 11 -6.45 12.60 0.55
N TRP A 12 -6.13 12.50 -0.74
CA TRP A 12 -4.75 12.36 -1.21
C TRP A 12 -4.26 13.65 -1.86
N PRO A 13 -3.08 14.15 -1.48
CA PRO A 13 -2.44 15.23 -2.19
C PRO A 13 -1.91 14.74 -3.54
N VAL A 14 -2.16 15.51 -4.58
CA VAL A 14 -1.80 15.17 -5.95
C VAL A 14 -0.95 16.29 -6.56
N GLU A 15 0.14 15.93 -7.20
CA GLU A 15 0.93 16.81 -8.05
C GLU A 15 0.56 16.58 -9.51
N LEU A 16 0.37 17.68 -10.25
CA LEU A 16 0.19 17.66 -11.68
C LEU A 16 1.54 17.93 -12.35
N ARG A 17 1.85 17.15 -13.37
CA ARG A 17 3.02 17.34 -14.23
C ARG A 17 2.57 17.44 -15.67
N GLU A 18 3.18 18.35 -16.43
CA GLU A 18 2.95 18.44 -17.86
C GLU A 18 3.31 17.11 -18.55
N ASN A 19 2.39 16.64 -19.37
CA ASN A 19 2.64 15.47 -20.19
C ASN A 19 3.42 15.88 -21.45
N LYS A 20 4.74 15.67 -21.42
CA LYS A 20 5.63 16.01 -22.54
C LYS A 20 5.57 15.01 -23.71
N ILE A 21 4.77 13.96 -23.58
CA ILE A 21 4.66 12.89 -24.60
C ILE A 21 3.64 13.26 -25.67
N THR A 22 2.67 14.10 -25.33
CA THR A 22 1.64 14.57 -26.25
C THR A 22 1.96 15.99 -26.73
N GLU A 23 1.65 16.30 -27.99
CA GLU A 23 1.81 17.66 -28.55
C GLU A 23 0.78 18.67 -27.99
N ARG A 24 -0.06 18.24 -27.06
CA ARG A 24 -1.05 19.10 -26.39
C ARG A 24 -0.40 19.88 -25.25
N THR A 25 -0.67 21.17 -25.20
CA THR A 25 -0.15 22.08 -24.17
C THR A 25 -0.96 22.07 -22.86
N ASP A 26 -2.09 21.38 -22.84
CA ASP A 26 -3.04 21.31 -21.73
C ASP A 26 -3.24 19.89 -21.16
N ASP A 27 -2.30 18.99 -21.44
CA ASP A 27 -2.34 17.60 -20.98
C ASP A 27 -1.41 17.41 -19.78
N TYR A 28 -1.99 16.98 -18.67
CA TYR A 28 -1.27 16.77 -17.41
C TYR A 28 -1.41 15.33 -16.93
N THR A 29 -0.31 14.80 -16.41
CA THR A 29 -0.34 13.56 -15.63
C THR A 29 -0.38 13.87 -14.15
N ALA A 30 -1.12 13.09 -13.39
CA ALA A 30 -1.22 13.22 -11.95
C ALA A 30 -0.40 12.14 -11.24
N SER A 31 0.29 12.53 -10.19
CA SER A 31 0.96 11.59 -9.27
C SER A 31 0.62 11.94 -7.83
N VAL A 32 0.54 10.93 -6.98
CA VAL A 32 0.33 11.16 -5.56
C VAL A 32 1.58 11.81 -4.99
N LYS A 33 1.40 12.94 -4.32
CA LYS A 33 2.47 13.52 -3.50
C LYS A 33 2.54 12.72 -2.20
N THR A 34 3.38 11.70 -2.19
CA THR A 34 3.57 10.91 -0.98
C THR A 34 4.25 11.72 0.11
N PHE A 35 3.78 11.60 1.33
CA PHE A 35 4.51 12.10 2.48
C PHE A 35 5.87 11.39 2.59
N SER A 36 6.86 12.07 3.11
CA SER A 36 8.24 11.57 3.17
C SER A 36 8.41 10.30 3.99
N ASP A 37 7.47 10.01 4.90
CA ASP A 37 7.57 8.91 5.84
C ASP A 37 6.77 7.69 5.40
N THR A 38 7.46 6.60 5.13
CA THR A 38 6.80 5.30 5.02
C THR A 38 6.40 4.82 6.42
N LYS A 39 5.12 4.55 6.61
CA LYS A 39 4.62 4.04 7.89
C LYS A 39 4.94 2.55 8.04
N SER A 40 5.64 2.21 9.11
CA SER A 40 6.09 0.86 9.41
C SER A 40 5.07 0.08 10.26
N LEU A 41 5.34 -1.20 10.51
CA LEU A 41 4.54 -2.01 11.42
C LEU A 41 4.55 -1.44 12.86
N GLU A 42 5.66 -0.85 13.28
CA GLU A 42 5.77 -0.17 14.57
C GLU A 42 4.78 0.99 14.70
N TYR A 43 4.65 1.77 13.64
CA TYR A 43 3.65 2.84 13.59
C TYR A 43 2.23 2.30 13.66
N ILE A 44 1.94 1.23 12.92
CA ILE A 44 0.61 0.61 12.89
C ILE A 44 0.27 0.02 14.26
N ALA A 45 1.24 -0.63 14.93
CA ALA A 45 1.05 -1.14 16.28
C ALA A 45 0.70 -0.04 17.29
N LYS A 46 1.35 1.12 17.19
CA LYS A 46 1.01 2.30 18.01
C LYS A 46 -0.40 2.81 17.76
N GLU A 47 -0.83 2.87 16.52
CA GLU A 47 -2.19 3.29 16.17
C GLU A 47 -3.25 2.31 16.72
N ILE A 48 -2.98 1.01 16.68
CA ILE A 48 -3.88 0.00 17.27
C ILE A 48 -4.01 0.20 18.76
N VAL A 49 -2.91 0.45 19.48
CA VAL A 49 -2.92 0.69 20.93
C VAL A 49 -3.71 1.95 21.29
N ARG A 50 -3.64 3.00 20.47
CA ARG A 50 -4.45 4.21 20.70
C ARG A 50 -5.95 3.95 20.66
N GLU A 51 -6.38 3.05 19.82
CA GLU A 51 -7.80 2.70 19.68
C GLU A 51 -8.25 1.66 20.70
N ARG A 52 -7.34 0.75 21.09
CA ARG A 52 -7.62 -0.40 21.97
C ARG A 52 -6.56 -0.53 23.04
N THR A 53 -6.89 -0.09 24.23
CA THR A 53 -5.95 0.02 25.36
C THR A 53 -5.64 -1.29 26.08
N GLU A 54 -6.41 -2.35 25.83
CA GLU A 54 -6.22 -3.67 26.44
C GLU A 54 -5.00 -4.44 25.92
N TYR A 55 -4.45 -4.04 24.78
CA TYR A 55 -3.29 -4.70 24.19
C TYR A 55 -2.03 -3.87 24.36
N ARG A 56 -0.92 -4.54 24.62
CA ARG A 56 0.39 -3.89 24.69
C ARG A 56 0.99 -3.76 23.28
N GLU A 57 1.65 -2.65 23.03
CA GLU A 57 2.28 -2.35 21.73
C GLU A 57 3.29 -3.43 21.32
N ASP A 58 4.16 -3.85 22.25
CA ASP A 58 5.17 -4.87 21.98
C ASP A 58 4.55 -6.25 21.65
N THR A 59 3.45 -6.60 22.28
CA THR A 59 2.70 -7.82 21.99
C THR A 59 2.10 -7.78 20.59
N ILE A 60 1.45 -6.67 20.24
CA ILE A 60 0.86 -6.47 18.90
C ILE A 60 1.94 -6.55 17.84
N LEU A 61 3.03 -5.82 18.00
CA LEU A 61 4.14 -5.83 17.06
C LEU A 61 4.75 -7.21 16.87
N SER A 62 4.93 -7.96 17.96
CA SER A 62 5.45 -9.32 17.91
C SER A 62 4.55 -10.26 17.12
N ILE A 63 3.23 -10.17 17.32
CA ILE A 63 2.26 -10.97 16.57
C ILE A 63 2.27 -10.59 15.10
N MET A 64 2.31 -9.30 14.77
CA MET A 64 2.37 -8.83 13.39
C MET A 64 3.59 -9.36 12.66
N LYS A 65 4.76 -9.35 13.31
CA LYS A 65 6.01 -9.90 12.74
C LYS A 65 5.94 -11.42 12.55
N LEU A 66 5.29 -12.15 13.47
CA LEU A 66 5.06 -13.58 13.31
C LEU A 66 4.14 -13.89 12.14
N VAL A 67 3.09 -13.10 11.92
CA VAL A 67 2.20 -13.23 10.75
C VAL A 67 3.00 -13.04 9.45
N GLU A 68 3.80 -11.99 9.37
CA GLU A 68 4.66 -11.73 8.20
C GLU A 68 5.63 -12.89 7.93
N GLU A 69 6.24 -13.43 8.96
CA GLU A 69 7.13 -14.59 8.86
C GLU A 69 6.40 -15.83 8.34
N LYS A 70 5.21 -16.12 8.88
CA LYS A 70 4.42 -17.28 8.44
C LYS A 70 3.93 -17.13 7.00
N ILE A 71 3.57 -15.93 6.57
CA ILE A 71 3.24 -15.64 5.17
C ILE A 71 4.43 -16.01 4.27
N ARG A 72 5.64 -15.59 4.63
CA ARG A 72 6.85 -15.95 3.85
C ARG A 72 7.05 -17.46 3.76
N HIS A 73 6.92 -18.18 4.87
CA HIS A 73 7.12 -19.62 4.90
C HIS A 73 6.10 -20.37 4.03
N VAL A 74 4.85 -19.94 4.02
CA VAL A 74 3.79 -20.50 3.17
C VAL A 74 4.08 -20.24 1.70
N LEU A 75 4.51 -19.01 1.36
CA LEU A 75 4.92 -18.65 0.00
C LEU A 75 6.13 -19.48 -0.49
N TYR A 76 7.13 -19.66 0.37
CA TYR A 76 8.31 -20.46 0.03
C TYR A 76 7.95 -21.94 -0.20
N SER A 77 6.86 -22.40 0.38
CA SER A 77 6.31 -23.75 0.14
C SER A 77 5.48 -23.84 -1.15
N GLY A 78 5.34 -22.74 -1.89
CA GLY A 78 4.65 -22.72 -3.18
C GLY A 78 3.16 -22.46 -3.12
N TYR A 79 2.62 -22.09 -1.97
CA TYR A 79 1.19 -21.79 -1.83
C TYR A 79 0.92 -20.29 -2.01
N PRO A 80 -0.14 -19.93 -2.73
CA PRO A 80 -0.64 -18.57 -2.68
C PRO A 80 -1.18 -18.25 -1.28
N VAL A 81 -1.03 -16.99 -0.87
CA VAL A 81 -1.53 -16.50 0.41
C VAL A 81 -2.49 -15.34 0.16
N MET A 82 -3.62 -15.37 0.82
CA MET A 82 -4.59 -14.28 0.78
C MET A 82 -4.72 -13.67 2.17
N THR A 83 -4.42 -12.38 2.29
CA THR A 83 -4.80 -11.55 3.42
C THR A 83 -6.09 -10.81 3.09
N GLU A 84 -6.61 -10.02 4.01
CA GLU A 84 -7.78 -9.19 3.72
C GLU A 84 -7.50 -8.13 2.64
N ASN A 85 -6.31 -7.57 2.63
CA ASN A 85 -5.94 -6.48 1.73
C ASN A 85 -5.35 -6.93 0.40
N VAL A 86 -4.53 -7.98 0.42
CA VAL A 86 -3.72 -8.38 -0.74
C VAL A 86 -3.68 -9.90 -0.89
N ARG A 87 -3.46 -10.32 -2.13
CA ARG A 87 -3.18 -11.71 -2.49
C ARG A 87 -1.76 -11.80 -3.01
N PHE A 88 -0.99 -12.75 -2.47
CA PHE A 88 0.32 -13.14 -2.94
C PHE A 88 0.22 -14.40 -3.77
N SER A 89 0.81 -14.41 -4.95
CA SER A 89 0.82 -15.59 -5.84
C SER A 89 2.24 -15.91 -6.26
N PRO A 90 2.76 -17.10 -5.96
CA PRO A 90 4.08 -17.51 -6.42
C PRO A 90 4.15 -17.53 -7.95
N THR A 91 5.26 -17.10 -8.50
CA THR A 91 5.51 -17.06 -9.94
C THR A 91 6.90 -17.55 -10.25
N ILE A 92 7.07 -18.06 -11.46
CA ILE A 92 8.38 -18.42 -12.02
C ILE A 92 8.55 -17.66 -13.33
N THR A 93 9.73 -17.06 -13.50
CA THR A 93 10.14 -16.45 -14.77
C THR A 93 11.35 -17.20 -15.32
N GLY A 94 11.38 -17.38 -16.62
CA GLY A 94 12.44 -18.09 -17.35
C GLY A 94 11.91 -18.85 -18.55
N SER A 95 12.82 -19.38 -19.37
CA SER A 95 12.49 -20.23 -20.53
C SER A 95 13.07 -21.62 -20.32
N PHE A 96 12.36 -22.63 -20.84
CA PHE A 96 12.73 -24.04 -20.75
C PHE A 96 12.96 -24.58 -22.16
N ASP A 97 14.06 -25.27 -22.37
CA ASP A 97 14.40 -25.86 -23.68
C ASP A 97 13.92 -27.30 -23.84
N SER A 98 13.53 -27.99 -22.75
CA SER A 98 13.03 -29.35 -22.84
C SER A 98 12.09 -29.74 -21.69
N HIS A 99 11.16 -30.66 -21.99
CA HIS A 99 10.31 -31.31 -21.00
C HIS A 99 11.13 -32.34 -20.20
N GLY A 100 11.31 -32.17 -18.93
CA GLY A 100 11.86 -33.17 -18.01
C GLY A 100 13.22 -32.89 -17.44
N GLU A 101 13.82 -31.74 -17.71
CA GLU A 101 14.96 -31.30 -16.93
C GLU A 101 14.55 -30.90 -15.52
N LEU A 102 15.27 -31.40 -14.52
CA LEU A 102 15.16 -30.89 -13.18
C LEU A 102 15.46 -29.39 -13.20
N LEU A 103 14.58 -28.62 -12.60
CA LEU A 103 14.60 -27.16 -12.61
C LEU A 103 15.75 -26.63 -11.72
N ASP A 104 16.98 -26.97 -12.06
CA ASP A 104 18.19 -26.53 -11.35
C ASP A 104 18.96 -25.48 -12.18
N ASP A 105 18.27 -24.89 -13.17
CA ASP A 105 18.89 -23.91 -14.03
C ASP A 105 18.89 -22.53 -13.38
N LYS A 106 20.07 -21.92 -13.31
CA LYS A 106 20.29 -20.55 -12.83
C LYS A 106 19.56 -19.47 -13.64
N SER A 107 18.96 -19.83 -14.78
CA SER A 107 18.17 -18.93 -15.61
C SER A 107 16.77 -18.67 -15.05
N MET A 108 16.32 -19.47 -14.09
CA MET A 108 14.99 -19.35 -13.51
C MET A 108 15.00 -18.54 -12.22
N LYS A 109 14.00 -17.70 -12.09
CA LYS A 109 13.79 -16.91 -10.89
C LYS A 109 12.39 -17.13 -10.33
N CYS A 110 12.35 -17.48 -9.05
CA CYS A 110 11.12 -17.44 -8.28
C CYS A 110 10.77 -16.01 -7.95
N GLY A 111 9.50 -15.68 -8.05
CA GLY A 111 8.98 -14.37 -7.72
C GLY A 111 7.61 -14.48 -7.05
N VAL A 112 7.07 -13.35 -6.69
CA VAL A 112 5.73 -13.23 -6.12
C VAL A 112 4.99 -12.09 -6.78
N ASN A 113 3.79 -12.36 -7.30
CA ASN A 113 2.86 -11.32 -7.71
C ASN A 113 1.98 -10.94 -6.53
N VAL A 114 1.80 -9.63 -6.34
CA VAL A 114 0.91 -9.07 -5.33
C VAL A 114 -0.23 -8.35 -6.01
N THR A 115 -1.46 -8.74 -5.69
CA THR A 115 -2.67 -8.08 -6.18
C THR A 115 -3.49 -7.55 -5.02
N VAL A 116 -4.08 -6.39 -5.22
CA VAL A 116 -4.92 -5.73 -4.23
C VAL A 116 -6.33 -6.31 -4.26
N ASN A 117 -6.86 -6.66 -3.10
CA ASN A 117 -8.21 -7.22 -2.96
C ASN A 117 -9.29 -6.14 -3.09
N GLN A 118 -10.52 -6.60 -3.36
CA GLN A 118 -11.65 -5.71 -3.63
C GLN A 118 -11.97 -4.76 -2.46
N ILE A 119 -11.78 -5.18 -1.23
CA ILE A 119 -12.02 -4.34 -0.05
C ILE A 119 -11.18 -3.04 -0.08
N VAL A 120 -9.92 -3.13 -0.53
CA VAL A 120 -9.04 -1.95 -0.68
C VAL A 120 -9.50 -1.10 -1.87
N LYS A 121 -9.84 -1.72 -2.99
CA LYS A 121 -10.33 -1.00 -4.19
C LYS A 121 -11.62 -0.24 -3.91
N ASP A 122 -12.56 -0.84 -3.18
CA ASP A 122 -13.81 -0.20 -2.80
C ASP A 122 -13.58 1.01 -1.88
N GLY A 123 -12.65 0.90 -0.94
CA GLY A 123 -12.23 2.01 -0.10
C GLY A 123 -11.56 3.14 -0.87
N LEU A 124 -10.70 2.80 -1.83
CA LEU A 124 -10.00 3.78 -2.67
C LEU A 124 -10.94 4.59 -3.57
N ALA A 125 -12.06 3.99 -3.98
CA ALA A 125 -13.07 4.70 -4.78
C ALA A 125 -13.70 5.91 -4.04
N GLY A 126 -13.66 5.91 -2.71
CA GLY A 126 -14.12 7.02 -1.87
C GLY A 126 -13.08 8.08 -1.53
N VAL A 127 -11.83 7.91 -1.98
CA VAL A 127 -10.75 8.86 -1.70
C VAL A 127 -10.92 10.11 -2.57
N LYS A 128 -10.85 11.28 -1.94
CA LYS A 128 -10.86 12.58 -2.62
C LYS A 128 -9.43 13.00 -2.96
N LEU A 129 -9.30 13.75 -4.03
CA LEU A 129 -8.00 14.26 -4.49
C LEU A 129 -7.90 15.76 -4.20
N TYR A 130 -6.76 16.18 -3.69
CA TYR A 130 -6.41 17.57 -3.46
C TYR A 130 -5.18 17.93 -4.27
N ILE A 131 -5.28 18.96 -5.11
CA ILE A 131 -4.15 19.42 -5.90
C ILE A 131 -3.28 20.30 -5.04
N ALA A 132 -2.08 19.81 -4.69
CA ALA A 132 -1.08 20.59 -4.01
C ALA A 132 -0.48 21.62 -4.97
N SER A 133 -0.36 22.90 -4.54
CA SER A 133 0.29 23.91 -5.37
C SER A 133 1.78 23.62 -5.51
N GLN A 134 2.34 23.89 -6.69
CA GLN A 134 3.75 23.62 -6.96
C GLN A 134 4.73 24.49 -6.13
N GLN A 135 4.23 25.47 -5.41
CA GLN A 135 5.04 26.46 -4.69
C GLN A 135 5.08 26.30 -3.18
N ALA A 136 4.30 25.36 -2.64
CA ALA A 136 4.22 25.26 -1.22
C ALA A 136 5.13 24.15 -0.69
N GLY A 137 6.07 24.57 0.11
CA GLY A 137 6.89 23.70 0.91
C GLY A 137 6.14 23.21 2.15
N ARG A 138 6.74 23.40 3.30
CA ARG A 138 6.26 22.92 4.61
C ARG A 138 4.84 23.36 5.00
N GLU A 139 4.37 24.50 4.48
CA GLU A 139 3.06 25.07 4.81
C GLU A 139 1.90 24.26 4.26
N ASP A 140 2.06 23.63 3.09
CA ASP A 140 1.00 22.79 2.48
C ASP A 140 0.77 21.50 3.25
N GLU A 141 1.79 20.94 3.83
CA GLU A 141 1.67 19.71 4.63
C GLU A 141 0.87 19.97 5.90
N ASP A 142 1.06 21.12 6.52
CA ASP A 142 0.30 21.52 7.72
C ASP A 142 -1.16 21.85 7.39
N ASP A 143 -1.43 22.52 6.28
CA ASP A 143 -2.78 22.79 5.81
C ASP A 143 -3.53 21.53 5.41
N PHE A 144 -2.85 20.61 4.76
CA PHE A 144 -3.42 19.30 4.40
C PHE A 144 -3.78 18.49 5.66
N ARG A 145 -2.91 18.49 6.67
CA ARG A 145 -3.19 17.84 7.96
C ARG A 145 -4.38 18.45 8.67
N ARG A 146 -4.57 19.77 8.60
CA ARG A 146 -5.74 20.46 9.16
C ARG A 146 -7.04 20.03 8.48
N ILE A 147 -7.03 19.87 7.16
CA ILE A 147 -8.20 19.43 6.38
C ILE A 147 -8.61 18.00 6.77
N ILE A 148 -7.63 17.10 6.98
CA ILE A 148 -7.89 15.71 7.36
C ILE A 148 -8.40 15.60 8.80
N HIS A 149 -7.95 16.45 9.70
CA HIS A 149 -8.25 16.40 11.13
C HIS A 149 -9.36 17.37 11.58
N SER A 150 -9.94 18.10 10.66
CA SER A 150 -11.04 19.00 10.99
C SER A 150 -12.43 18.29 11.05
#